data_2cdd8bdd8ba2a8cec0a6ddc72d569760
#
_entry.id   2cdd8bdd8ba2a8cec0a6ddc72d569760
#
_cell.length_a   1.000
_cell.length_b   1.000
_cell.length_c   1.000
_cell.angle_alpha   90.00
_cell.angle_beta   90.00
_cell.angle_gamma   90.00
#
_symmetry.space_group_name_H-M   'P 1'
#
loop_
_entity.id
_entity.type
_entity.pdbx_description
1 polymer ?
#
loop_
_entity_poly.entity_id
_entity_poly.type
_entity_poly.pdbx_seq_one_letter_code
_entity_poly.pdbx_strand_id
1 'polypeptide(L)'
;MLDKTGVAGFTSRSPLVNDEPPVGIQVKDITVDIGASRILTDVCVQAPQGSSLSILGPSGCGKTTLLRVLAGLQKTKSGSIMLDGRCVVSDQVNIPPEQRNVGLVFQDWALFPHLTVLENIVFGLKRSDRKAPTKEIMELLEMVGISEL
;
A
#
# COMPACT_ATOMS: atom_id res chain seq x y z
N MET A 1 -3.45 71.25 -4.95
CA MET A 1 -2.10 70.95 -5.42
C MET A 1 -1.94 69.47 -5.50
N LEU A 2 -1.93 69.00 -6.73
CA LEU A 2 -1.89 67.55 -7.06
C LEU A 2 -0.53 66.98 -6.74
N ASP A 3 -0.46 65.77 -6.20
CA ASP A 3 0.58 64.85 -6.64
C ASP A 3 0.02 63.44 -6.84
N LYS A 4 0.35 62.97 -8.04
CA LYS A 4 -0.04 61.70 -8.64
C LYS A 4 1.06 60.68 -8.36
N THR A 5 0.71 59.52 -7.87
CA THR A 5 1.29 58.26 -8.38
C THR A 5 0.44 57.12 -7.86
N GLY A 6 -0.56 56.77 -8.66
CA GLY A 6 -1.20 55.47 -8.53
C GLY A 6 -0.31 54.38 -9.08
N VAL A 7 0.17 53.50 -8.19
CA VAL A 7 0.70 52.20 -8.58
C VAL A 7 -0.13 51.16 -7.88
N ALA A 8 -1.09 50.63 -8.61
CA ALA A 8 -1.78 49.42 -8.22
C ALA A 8 -0.80 48.25 -8.32
N GLY A 9 -0.21 47.88 -7.20
CA GLY A 9 0.57 46.64 -7.10
C GLY A 9 -0.36 45.46 -7.20
N PHE A 10 -0.49 44.91 -8.40
CA PHE A 10 -1.11 43.61 -8.63
C PHE A 10 -0.10 42.54 -8.19
N THR A 11 -0.12 42.14 -6.93
CA THR A 11 0.53 40.91 -6.51
C THR A 11 -0.39 39.73 -6.86
N SER A 12 -0.26 39.25 -8.10
CA SER A 12 -0.76 37.94 -8.44
C SER A 12 0.07 36.89 -7.65
N ARG A 13 -0.40 36.51 -6.48
CA ARG A 13 0.02 35.24 -5.89
C ARG A 13 -0.51 34.16 -6.79
N SER A 14 0.32 33.65 -7.67
CA SER A 14 0.12 32.34 -8.27
C SER A 14 -0.05 31.34 -7.11
N PRO A 15 -1.07 30.47 -7.10
CA PRO A 15 -1.10 29.37 -6.16
C PRO A 15 0.17 28.56 -6.42
N LEU A 16 0.99 28.39 -5.39
CA LEU A 16 2.07 27.42 -5.40
C LEU A 16 1.39 26.07 -5.58
N VAL A 17 1.41 25.59 -6.80
CA VAL A 17 1.13 24.18 -7.08
C VAL A 17 2.26 23.44 -6.38
N ASN A 18 1.94 22.81 -5.25
CA ASN A 18 2.85 21.88 -4.63
C ASN A 18 2.97 20.72 -5.61
N ASP A 19 4.06 20.67 -6.36
CA ASP A 19 4.44 19.62 -7.30
C ASP A 19 4.90 18.34 -6.56
N GLU A 20 4.52 18.17 -5.29
CA GLU A 20 4.78 16.94 -4.59
C GLU A 20 3.83 15.85 -5.11
N PRO A 21 4.37 14.70 -5.53
CA PRO A 21 3.54 13.61 -6.01
C PRO A 21 2.55 13.19 -4.91
N PRO A 22 1.34 12.79 -5.29
CA PRO A 22 0.35 12.36 -4.32
C PRO A 22 0.90 11.23 -3.44
N VAL A 23 0.55 11.28 -2.17
CA VAL A 23 1.00 10.28 -1.18
C VAL A 23 0.28 8.97 -1.43
N GLY A 24 1.03 7.91 -1.76
CA GLY A 24 0.52 6.56 -1.92
C GLY A 24 0.35 5.85 -0.58
N ILE A 25 1.39 5.91 0.27
CA ILE A 25 1.36 5.31 1.61
C ILE A 25 1.70 6.38 2.63
N GLN A 26 0.88 6.51 3.68
CA GLN A 26 1.20 7.30 4.85
C GLN A 26 0.88 6.50 6.11
N VAL A 27 1.90 6.27 6.94
CA VAL A 27 1.82 5.62 8.24
C VAL A 27 2.21 6.65 9.29
N LYS A 28 1.39 6.83 10.32
CA LYS A 28 1.64 7.78 11.42
C LYS A 28 1.48 7.09 12.76
N ASP A 29 2.51 7.13 13.57
CA ASP A 29 2.55 6.73 14.99
C ASP A 29 2.03 5.31 15.23
N ILE A 30 2.30 4.39 14.30
CA ILE A 30 1.82 3.01 14.37
C ILE A 30 2.56 2.27 15.47
N THR A 31 1.79 1.81 16.44
CA THR A 31 2.24 0.91 17.51
C THR A 31 1.53 -0.43 17.39
N VAL A 32 2.29 -1.52 17.56
CA VAL A 32 1.78 -2.90 17.48
C VAL A 32 2.29 -3.71 18.66
N ASP A 33 1.37 -4.32 19.38
CA ASP A 33 1.66 -5.34 20.40
C ASP A 33 1.23 -6.73 19.87
N ILE A 34 2.07 -7.74 20.06
CA ILE A 34 1.76 -9.16 19.76
C ILE A 34 1.96 -9.95 21.05
N GLY A 35 0.85 -10.42 21.63
CA GLY A 35 0.87 -10.97 22.98
C GLY A 35 1.31 -9.91 24.00
N ALA A 36 2.31 -10.23 24.80
CA ALA A 36 2.89 -9.30 25.77
C ALA A 36 4.03 -8.44 25.22
N SER A 37 4.44 -8.68 23.97
CA SER A 37 5.61 -8.01 23.37
C SER A 37 5.19 -6.85 22.46
N ARG A 38 5.86 -5.70 22.65
CA ARG A 38 5.75 -4.57 21.72
C ARG A 38 6.71 -4.76 20.56
N ILE A 39 6.16 -4.83 19.34
CA ILE A 39 6.91 -5.12 18.12
C ILE A 39 7.20 -3.84 17.33
N LEU A 40 6.22 -2.92 17.25
CA LEU A 40 6.40 -1.62 16.63
C LEU A 40 6.02 -0.53 17.63
N THR A 41 6.79 0.56 17.64
CA THR A 41 6.57 1.72 18.52
C THR A 41 6.66 2.99 17.69
N ASP A 42 5.55 3.71 17.59
CA ASP A 42 5.43 5.04 16.98
C ASP A 42 6.08 5.13 15.59
N VAL A 43 5.85 4.09 14.76
CA VAL A 43 6.44 4.00 13.43
C VAL A 43 5.75 4.97 12.48
N CYS A 44 6.55 5.81 11.83
CA CYS A 44 6.11 6.73 10.79
C CYS A 44 6.82 6.40 9.48
N VAL A 45 6.05 6.27 8.39
CA VAL A 45 6.55 5.98 7.04
C VAL A 45 5.69 6.71 6.02
N GLN A 46 6.32 7.28 5.00
CA GLN A 46 5.62 7.89 3.87
C GLN A 46 6.28 7.49 2.56
N ALA A 47 5.46 7.19 1.56
CA ALA A 47 5.91 6.92 0.20
C ALA A 47 4.96 7.59 -0.81
N PRO A 48 5.50 8.27 -1.83
CA PRO A 48 4.69 8.80 -2.92
C PRO A 48 3.97 7.70 -3.71
N GLN A 49 2.87 8.05 -4.34
CA GLN A 49 2.17 7.14 -5.24
C GLN A 49 3.08 6.74 -6.43
N GLY A 50 3.06 5.48 -6.83
CA GLY A 50 3.88 4.96 -7.92
C GLY A 50 5.36 4.78 -7.59
N SER A 51 5.80 5.08 -6.36
CA SER A 51 7.19 4.88 -5.92
C SER A 51 7.42 3.49 -5.33
N SER A 52 8.70 3.12 -5.21
CA SER A 52 9.15 1.92 -4.49
C SER A 52 9.74 2.32 -3.14
N LEU A 53 9.34 1.64 -2.06
CA LEU A 53 9.87 1.82 -0.72
C LEU A 53 10.58 0.55 -0.25
N SER A 54 11.85 0.65 0.12
CA SER A 54 12.59 -0.45 0.72
C SER A 54 12.72 -0.26 2.23
N ILE A 55 12.37 -1.30 3.00
CA ILE A 55 12.49 -1.31 4.46
C ILE A 55 13.66 -2.21 4.84
N LEU A 56 14.72 -1.63 5.37
CA LEU A 56 15.94 -2.32 5.77
C LEU A 56 16.06 -2.40 7.29
N GLY A 57 16.74 -3.44 7.78
CA GLY A 57 16.99 -3.63 9.21
C GLY A 57 17.26 -5.09 9.57
N PRO A 58 17.75 -5.36 10.79
CA PRO A 58 18.06 -6.71 11.25
C PRO A 58 16.83 -7.64 11.30
N SER A 59 17.08 -8.95 11.39
CA SER A 59 16.00 -9.91 11.59
C SER A 59 15.26 -9.62 12.91
N GLY A 60 13.93 -9.74 12.90
CA GLY A 60 13.10 -9.51 14.09
C GLY A 60 12.77 -8.04 14.40
N CYS A 61 13.28 -7.05 13.67
CA CYS A 61 13.00 -5.63 13.95
C CYS A 61 11.59 -5.14 13.54
N GLY A 62 10.69 -6.03 13.11
CA GLY A 62 9.29 -5.68 12.84
C GLY A 62 8.93 -5.40 11.38
N LYS A 63 9.85 -5.57 10.39
CA LYS A 63 9.57 -5.31 8.96
C LYS A 63 8.34 -6.07 8.44
N THR A 64 8.31 -7.37 8.68
CA THR A 64 7.18 -8.23 8.29
C THR A 64 5.89 -7.84 9.01
N THR A 65 6.00 -7.42 10.28
CA THR A 65 4.84 -6.93 11.05
C THR A 65 4.28 -5.66 10.42
N LEU A 66 5.13 -4.71 10.03
CA LEU A 66 4.68 -3.50 9.35
C LEU A 66 3.98 -3.80 8.02
N LEU A 67 4.54 -4.71 7.20
CA LEU A 67 3.89 -5.14 5.95
C LEU A 67 2.52 -5.80 6.20
N ARG A 68 2.42 -6.67 7.23
CA ARG A 68 1.15 -7.29 7.63
C ARG A 68 0.13 -6.25 8.13
N VAL A 69 0.59 -5.22 8.83
CA VAL A 69 -0.26 -4.10 9.26
C VAL A 69 -0.82 -3.34 8.06
N LEU A 70 0.02 -3.01 7.08
CA LEU A 70 -0.41 -2.34 5.84
C LEU A 70 -1.44 -3.18 5.08
N ALA A 71 -1.21 -4.49 4.97
CA ALA A 71 -2.13 -5.43 4.33
C ALA A 71 -3.41 -5.71 5.14
N GLY A 72 -3.50 -5.26 6.42
CA GLY A 72 -4.66 -5.51 7.28
C GLY A 72 -4.67 -6.87 7.97
N LEU A 73 -3.59 -7.63 7.86
CA LEU A 73 -3.43 -8.96 8.46
C LEU A 73 -2.97 -8.91 9.93
N GLN A 74 -2.56 -7.74 10.40
CA GLN A 74 -2.16 -7.50 11.79
C GLN A 74 -2.84 -6.23 12.30
N LYS A 75 -3.48 -6.32 13.46
CA LYS A 75 -4.10 -5.17 14.12
C LYS A 75 -3.05 -4.26 14.74
N THR A 76 -3.31 -2.97 14.71
CA THR A 76 -2.55 -1.93 15.41
C THR A 76 -3.14 -1.69 16.80
N LYS A 77 -2.32 -1.21 17.70
CA LYS A 77 -2.75 -0.69 19.01
C LYS A 77 -3.14 0.78 18.91
N SER A 78 -2.38 1.55 18.16
CA SER A 78 -2.60 2.99 17.92
C SER A 78 -2.02 3.42 16.60
N GLY A 79 -2.31 4.65 16.20
CA GLY A 79 -1.82 5.30 15.01
C GLY A 79 -2.79 5.25 13.84
N SER A 80 -2.37 5.77 12.69
CA SER A 80 -3.21 5.85 11.50
C SER A 80 -2.47 5.44 10.23
N ILE A 81 -3.21 4.92 9.27
CA ILE A 81 -2.70 4.54 7.95
C ILE A 81 -3.63 5.08 6.87
N MET A 82 -3.03 5.74 5.90
CA MET A 82 -3.69 6.11 4.65
C MET A 82 -3.01 5.39 3.48
N LEU A 83 -3.81 4.84 2.59
CA LEU A 83 -3.40 4.22 1.33
C LEU A 83 -4.12 4.94 0.19
N ASP A 84 -3.39 5.49 -0.74
CA ASP A 84 -3.89 6.26 -1.90
C ASP A 84 -4.95 7.31 -1.50
N GLY A 85 -4.67 8.06 -0.42
CA GLY A 85 -5.57 9.09 0.11
C GLY A 85 -6.77 8.56 0.91
N ARG A 86 -6.94 7.24 1.03
CA ARG A 86 -8.02 6.61 1.82
C ARG A 86 -7.51 6.19 3.20
N CYS A 87 -8.19 6.62 4.25
CA CYS A 87 -7.90 6.13 5.61
C CYS A 87 -8.34 4.67 5.74
N VAL A 88 -7.38 3.78 6.08
CA VAL A 88 -7.63 2.35 6.29
C VAL A 88 -7.46 1.92 7.74
N VAL A 89 -6.75 2.72 8.55
CA VAL A 89 -6.60 2.54 10.00
C VAL A 89 -6.66 3.89 10.70
N SER A 90 -7.45 3.98 11.74
CA SER A 90 -7.46 5.06 12.74
C SER A 90 -8.13 4.54 14.01
N ASP A 91 -8.31 5.39 15.04
CA ASP A 91 -9.03 5.03 16.27
C ASP A 91 -10.46 4.55 16.01
N GLN A 92 -11.08 5.02 14.92
CA GLN A 92 -12.47 4.70 14.57
C GLN A 92 -12.60 3.81 13.32
N VAL A 93 -11.51 3.61 12.58
CA VAL A 93 -11.52 2.91 11.30
C VAL A 93 -10.51 1.77 11.32
N ASN A 94 -10.94 0.58 10.93
CA ASN A 94 -10.06 -0.55 10.64
C ASN A 94 -10.64 -1.35 9.47
N ILE A 95 -10.22 -0.98 8.26
CA ILE A 95 -10.66 -1.63 7.03
C ILE A 95 -10.07 -3.04 6.96
N PRO A 96 -10.87 -4.08 6.72
CA PRO A 96 -10.38 -5.45 6.60
C PRO A 96 -9.52 -5.66 5.35
N PRO A 97 -8.63 -6.68 5.30
CA PRO A 97 -7.67 -6.91 4.22
C PRO A 97 -8.28 -6.89 2.81
N GLU A 98 -9.39 -7.60 2.62
CA GLU A 98 -10.08 -7.74 1.33
C GLU A 98 -10.66 -6.42 0.78
N GLN A 99 -10.73 -5.39 1.60
CA GLN A 99 -11.22 -4.06 1.21
C GLN A 99 -10.12 -3.00 1.11
N ARG A 100 -8.85 -3.35 1.37
CA ARG A 100 -7.73 -2.40 1.31
C ARG A 100 -7.13 -2.22 -0.08
N ASN A 101 -7.43 -3.12 -1.00
CA ASN A 101 -6.83 -3.16 -2.35
C ASN A 101 -5.29 -3.25 -2.31
N VAL A 102 -4.76 -4.07 -1.39
CA VAL A 102 -3.32 -4.30 -1.19
C VAL A 102 -3.01 -5.76 -1.52
N GLY A 103 -2.06 -5.99 -2.41
CA GLY A 103 -1.48 -7.31 -2.63
C GLY A 103 -0.28 -7.53 -1.70
N LEU A 104 -0.17 -8.70 -1.09
CA LEU A 104 0.97 -9.10 -0.26
C LEU A 104 1.59 -10.36 -0.82
N VAL A 105 2.91 -10.30 -1.12
CA VAL A 105 3.71 -11.47 -1.45
C VAL A 105 4.37 -11.97 -0.17
N PHE A 106 4.07 -13.21 0.22
CA PHE A 106 4.65 -13.82 1.40
C PHE A 106 6.07 -14.32 1.11
N GLN A 107 6.88 -14.44 2.15
CA GLN A 107 8.23 -15.00 2.05
C GLN A 107 8.19 -16.51 1.73
N ASP A 108 7.20 -17.21 2.27
CA ASP A 108 6.92 -18.60 1.98
C ASP A 108 6.10 -18.72 0.67
N TRP A 109 6.15 -19.86 0.03
CA TRP A 109 5.54 -20.10 -1.29
C TRP A 109 4.03 -19.80 -1.33
N ALA A 110 3.33 -19.87 -0.21
CA ALA A 110 1.90 -19.55 -0.03
C ALA A 110 0.98 -20.12 -1.12
N LEU A 111 1.34 -21.27 -1.69
CA LEU A 111 0.55 -21.99 -2.68
C LEU A 111 -0.53 -22.83 -1.99
N PHE A 112 -1.68 -22.93 -2.61
CA PHE A 112 -2.72 -23.86 -2.21
C PHE A 112 -2.34 -25.27 -2.71
N PRO A 113 -1.94 -26.21 -1.83
CA PRO A 113 -1.36 -27.50 -2.25
C PRO A 113 -2.36 -28.44 -2.93
N HIS A 114 -3.64 -28.16 -2.78
CA HIS A 114 -4.74 -28.92 -3.39
C HIS A 114 -5.19 -28.36 -4.74
N LEU A 115 -4.59 -27.28 -5.19
CA LEU A 115 -4.88 -26.62 -6.47
C LEU A 115 -3.72 -26.84 -7.44
N THR A 116 -4.06 -26.93 -8.72
CA THR A 116 -3.07 -26.94 -9.83
C THR A 116 -2.36 -25.58 -9.94
N VAL A 117 -1.30 -25.53 -10.74
CA VAL A 117 -0.57 -24.27 -11.01
C VAL A 117 -1.52 -23.22 -11.57
N LEU A 118 -2.31 -23.55 -12.59
CA LEU A 118 -3.27 -22.64 -13.20
C LEU A 118 -4.33 -22.16 -12.18
N GLU A 119 -4.88 -23.08 -11.37
CA GLU A 119 -5.86 -22.73 -10.35
C GLU A 119 -5.29 -21.79 -9.28
N ASN A 120 -4.02 -21.96 -8.89
CA ASN A 120 -3.32 -21.04 -8.00
C ASN A 120 -3.21 -19.65 -8.61
N ILE A 121 -2.83 -19.56 -9.90
CA ILE A 121 -2.66 -18.28 -10.60
C ILE A 121 -3.99 -17.54 -10.73
N VAL A 122 -5.05 -18.24 -11.11
CA VAL A 122 -6.37 -17.62 -11.29
C VAL A 122 -7.15 -17.46 -9.98
N PHE A 123 -6.61 -17.90 -8.86
CA PHE A 123 -7.33 -17.89 -7.57
C PHE A 123 -7.82 -16.51 -7.17
N GLY A 124 -7.05 -15.46 -7.45
CA GLY A 124 -7.42 -14.07 -7.16
C GLY A 124 -8.50 -13.49 -8.06
N LEU A 125 -8.82 -14.15 -9.17
CA LEU A 125 -9.84 -13.67 -10.10
C LEU A 125 -11.26 -13.97 -9.58
N LYS A 126 -12.24 -13.23 -10.11
CA LYS A 126 -13.66 -13.53 -9.87
C LYS A 126 -13.97 -14.95 -10.37
N ARG A 127 -14.87 -15.64 -9.66
CA ARG A 127 -15.19 -17.05 -9.95
C ARG A 127 -15.70 -17.27 -11.39
N SER A 128 -16.32 -16.28 -12.02
CA SER A 128 -16.72 -16.29 -13.44
C SER A 128 -15.52 -16.39 -14.39
N ASP A 129 -14.40 -15.77 -14.02
CA ASP A 129 -13.24 -15.52 -14.88
C ASP A 129 -12.18 -16.62 -14.74
N ARG A 130 -12.39 -17.58 -13.80
CA ARG A 130 -11.47 -18.71 -13.53
C ARG A 130 -11.61 -19.88 -14.51
N LYS A 131 -12.61 -19.87 -15.39
CA LYS A 131 -12.99 -21.06 -16.22
C LYS A 131 -12.06 -21.31 -17.40
N ALA A 132 -11.34 -20.29 -17.87
CA ALA A 132 -10.37 -20.44 -18.95
C ALA A 132 -9.26 -19.41 -18.76
N PRO A 133 -8.00 -19.75 -19.06
CA PRO A 133 -6.92 -18.76 -19.02
C PRO A 133 -7.20 -17.68 -20.05
N THR A 134 -7.26 -16.42 -19.62
CA THR A 134 -7.33 -15.28 -20.55
C THR A 134 -5.99 -15.11 -21.25
N LYS A 135 -5.98 -14.36 -22.36
CA LYS A 135 -4.74 -14.03 -23.08
C LYS A 135 -3.68 -13.45 -22.15
N GLU A 136 -4.09 -12.58 -21.23
CA GLU A 136 -3.21 -11.94 -20.24
C GLU A 136 -2.56 -12.97 -19.28
N ILE A 137 -3.31 -14.01 -18.88
CA ILE A 137 -2.77 -15.09 -18.03
C ILE A 137 -1.75 -15.91 -18.82
N MET A 138 -2.03 -16.20 -20.08
CA MET A 138 -1.07 -16.93 -20.94
C MET A 138 0.21 -16.13 -21.17
N GLU A 139 0.12 -14.83 -21.41
CA GLU A 139 1.27 -13.93 -21.52
C GLU A 139 2.08 -13.88 -20.24
N LEU A 140 1.43 -13.88 -19.04
CA LEU A 140 2.12 -13.97 -17.76
C LEU A 140 2.85 -15.31 -17.58
N LEU A 141 2.22 -16.42 -17.93
CA LEU A 141 2.83 -17.76 -17.87
C LEU A 141 4.07 -17.85 -18.77
N GLU A 142 3.98 -17.27 -19.96
CA GLU A 142 5.09 -17.19 -20.91
C GLU A 142 6.24 -16.32 -20.34
N MET A 143 5.91 -15.16 -19.77
CA MET A 143 6.89 -14.25 -19.16
C MET A 143 7.68 -14.91 -18.02
N VAL A 144 7.06 -15.77 -17.22
CA VAL A 144 7.71 -16.51 -16.12
C VAL A 144 8.23 -17.89 -16.53
N GLY A 145 8.10 -18.28 -17.81
CA GLY A 145 8.66 -19.52 -18.36
C GLY A 145 7.97 -20.82 -17.92
N ILE A 146 6.66 -20.76 -17.61
CA ILE A 146 5.86 -21.92 -17.17
C ILE A 146 4.61 -22.16 -18.05
N SER A 147 4.64 -21.71 -19.29
CA SER A 147 3.51 -21.87 -20.23
C SER A 147 3.26 -23.30 -20.69
N GLU A 148 4.21 -24.21 -20.46
CA GLU A 148 4.14 -25.63 -20.89
C GLU A 148 3.69 -26.59 -19.75
N LEU A 149 3.22 -26.07 -18.61
CA LEU A 149 2.81 -26.86 -17.43
C LEU A 149 1.29 -27.05 -17.36
#